data_a044c3d43b930fcaef76bd9afe3e7be3
#
_entry.id   a044c3d43b930fcaef76bd9afe3e7be3
#
_cell.length_a   1.000
_cell.length_b   1.000
_cell.length_c   1.000
_cell.angle_alpha   90.00
_cell.angle_beta   90.00
_cell.angle_gamma   90.00
#
_symmetry.space_group_name_H-M   'P 1'
#
loop_
_entity.id
_entity.type
_entity.pdbx_description
1 polymer ?
#
loop_
_entity_poly.entity_id
_entity_poly.type
_entity_poly.pdbx_seq_one_letter_code
_entity_poly.pdbx_strand_id
1 'polypeptide(L)'
;ATDAIGMGLNLDINQVYFSGLEKFDGKYVRPLNDMEIGQIAGRAGRYTKPGYFGSTLGAKFTNLKSIENIQANKFEPVKKIFWRNHLLSFKSEYELVTSLKKKPDNHRLILKKDAEDQKFLSRFLKDNKKNLKFNNPETFKQLWDVCRIPDYQNISDEKHVELLTKIFDELIKNQWVFSDKFLEKEISYLQNYNGSIDDLIYNLNETRTWLYITNQKQWISNSIWVETVKNIENKLSEEIHLSLMQ
;
A
#
# COMPACT_ATOMS: atom_id res chain seq x y z
N ALA A 1 -12.35 11.28 -4.02
CA ALA A 1 -12.12 10.05 -4.80
C ALA A 1 -10.99 10.23 -5.83
N THR A 2 -9.97 10.98 -5.51
CA THR A 2 -8.93 11.44 -6.44
C THR A 2 -8.09 10.27 -6.99
N ASP A 3 -7.55 9.45 -6.11
CA ASP A 3 -6.62 8.39 -6.54
C ASP A 3 -7.36 7.15 -7.06
N ALA A 4 -8.57 6.87 -6.56
CA ALA A 4 -9.39 5.76 -7.05
C ALA A 4 -9.81 5.97 -8.52
N ILE A 5 -10.25 7.18 -8.87
CA ILE A 5 -10.59 7.52 -10.26
C ILE A 5 -9.34 7.62 -11.12
N GLY A 6 -8.25 8.20 -10.59
CA GLY A 6 -7.00 8.38 -11.32
C GLY A 6 -6.29 7.08 -11.72
N MET A 7 -6.34 6.02 -10.90
CA MET A 7 -5.50 4.83 -11.10
C MET A 7 -6.25 3.49 -11.17
N GLY A 8 -7.47 3.38 -10.66
CA GLY A 8 -8.08 2.06 -10.41
C GLY A 8 -9.28 1.70 -11.24
N LEU A 9 -10.04 2.65 -11.76
CA LEU A 9 -11.32 2.37 -12.38
C LEU A 9 -11.27 2.57 -13.89
N ASN A 10 -11.82 1.60 -14.61
CA ASN A 10 -11.99 1.67 -16.04
C ASN A 10 -13.41 2.15 -16.37
N LEU A 11 -13.63 3.47 -16.24
CA LEU A 11 -14.92 4.09 -16.46
C LEU A 11 -15.01 4.69 -17.87
N ASP A 12 -16.16 4.54 -18.53
CA ASP A 12 -16.48 5.22 -19.79
C ASP A 12 -17.20 6.55 -19.45
N ILE A 13 -16.42 7.60 -19.17
CA ILE A 13 -16.92 8.91 -18.79
C ILE A 13 -16.49 9.94 -19.84
N ASN A 14 -17.40 10.88 -20.15
CA ASN A 14 -17.14 11.91 -21.14
C ASN A 14 -16.55 13.18 -20.50
N GLN A 15 -16.83 13.41 -19.22
CA GLN A 15 -16.48 14.66 -18.53
C GLN A 15 -15.97 14.39 -17.12
N VAL A 16 -14.94 15.14 -16.70
CA VAL A 16 -14.39 15.13 -15.34
C VAL A 16 -14.39 16.54 -14.80
N TYR A 17 -15.05 16.76 -13.66
CA TYR A 17 -15.05 18.04 -12.96
C TYR A 17 -14.36 17.92 -11.60
N PHE A 18 -13.36 18.76 -11.38
CA PHE A 18 -12.65 18.83 -10.11
C PHE A 18 -13.46 19.66 -9.10
N SER A 19 -13.83 19.06 -7.98
CA SER A 19 -14.44 19.76 -6.84
C SER A 19 -13.40 20.35 -5.87
N GLY A 20 -12.14 19.90 -5.97
CA GLY A 20 -10.97 20.38 -5.24
C GLY A 20 -9.69 20.08 -6.03
N LEU A 21 -8.68 20.93 -5.86
CA LEU A 21 -7.37 20.81 -6.52
C LEU A 21 -6.25 20.55 -5.51
N GLU A 22 -6.60 20.02 -4.35
CA GLU A 22 -5.68 19.68 -3.28
C GLU A 22 -5.87 18.23 -2.88
N LYS A 23 -4.82 17.62 -2.36
CA LYS A 23 -4.87 16.27 -1.78
C LYS A 23 -4.02 16.18 -0.52
N PHE A 24 -4.40 15.29 0.36
CA PHE A 24 -3.57 14.87 1.48
C PHE A 24 -2.60 13.79 1.00
N ASP A 25 -1.30 13.99 1.15
CA ASP A 25 -0.25 13.08 0.67
C ASP A 25 0.27 12.09 1.74
N GLY A 26 -0.49 11.97 2.83
CA GLY A 26 -0.12 11.17 4.01
C GLY A 26 0.57 11.96 5.12
N LYS A 27 0.97 13.22 4.85
CA LYS A 27 1.63 14.11 5.84
C LYS A 27 0.98 15.48 5.91
N TYR A 28 0.67 16.07 4.78
CA TYR A 28 0.08 17.40 4.69
C TYR A 28 -0.80 17.53 3.44
N VAL A 29 -1.72 18.49 3.50
CA VAL A 29 -2.53 18.87 2.33
C VAL A 29 -1.65 19.70 1.40
N ARG A 30 -1.64 19.35 0.12
CA ARG A 30 -0.92 20.06 -0.93
C ARG A 30 -1.73 20.17 -2.22
N PRO A 31 -1.44 21.17 -3.07
CA PRO A 31 -2.02 21.25 -4.39
C PRO A 31 -1.69 20.02 -5.26
N LEU A 32 -2.62 19.63 -6.12
CA LEU A 32 -2.35 18.70 -7.20
C LEU A 32 -1.40 19.34 -8.21
N ASN A 33 -0.40 18.59 -8.67
CA ASN A 33 0.44 19.03 -9.77
C ASN A 33 -0.21 18.73 -11.13
N ASP A 34 0.31 19.34 -12.21
CA ASP A 34 -0.25 19.21 -13.56
C ASP A 34 -0.32 17.77 -14.05
N MET A 35 0.63 16.91 -13.64
CA MET A 35 0.64 15.49 -13.99
C MET A 35 -0.50 14.74 -13.29
N GLU A 36 -0.75 15.02 -12.01
CA GLU A 36 -1.86 14.42 -11.25
C GLU A 36 -3.21 14.86 -11.81
N ILE A 37 -3.35 16.16 -12.10
CA ILE A 37 -4.55 16.69 -12.75
C ILE A 37 -4.73 16.05 -14.13
N GLY A 38 -3.69 15.97 -14.92
CA GLY A 38 -3.71 15.33 -16.25
C GLY A 38 -4.05 13.85 -16.20
N GLN A 39 -3.59 13.11 -15.20
CA GLN A 39 -3.92 11.71 -14.99
C GLN A 39 -5.40 11.49 -14.69
N ILE A 40 -5.99 12.39 -13.88
CA ILE A 40 -7.42 12.35 -13.54
C ILE A 40 -8.26 12.83 -14.74
N ALA A 41 -7.88 13.96 -15.35
CA ALA A 41 -8.55 14.52 -16.52
C ALA A 41 -8.53 13.56 -17.72
N GLY A 42 -7.45 12.81 -17.90
CA GLY A 42 -7.30 11.79 -18.95
C GLY A 42 -8.22 10.58 -18.80
N ARG A 43 -9.06 10.54 -17.76
CA ARG A 43 -10.17 9.58 -17.65
C ARG A 43 -11.41 10.01 -18.41
N ALA A 44 -11.52 11.29 -18.77
CA ALA A 44 -12.56 11.78 -19.64
C ALA A 44 -12.24 11.43 -21.11
N GLY A 45 -13.19 10.85 -21.81
CA GLY A 45 -13.00 10.34 -23.16
C GLY A 45 -12.26 9.01 -23.21
N ARG A 46 -12.36 8.32 -24.31
CA ARG A 46 -11.70 7.02 -24.48
C ARG A 46 -11.33 6.78 -25.93
N TYR A 47 -10.07 6.38 -26.16
CA TYR A 47 -9.53 6.14 -27.52
C TYR A 47 -9.73 7.34 -28.45
N THR A 48 -10.71 7.27 -29.35
CA THR A 48 -11.02 8.31 -30.33
C THR A 48 -12.12 9.28 -29.90
N LYS A 49 -12.79 9.02 -28.75
CA LYS A 49 -13.84 9.91 -28.24
C LYS A 49 -13.22 11.08 -27.49
N PRO A 50 -13.59 12.34 -27.79
CA PRO A 50 -13.10 13.50 -27.06
C PRO A 50 -13.61 13.47 -25.62
N GLY A 51 -12.77 13.84 -24.67
CA GLY A 51 -13.11 14.02 -23.27
C GLY A 51 -12.97 15.47 -22.86
N TYR A 52 -13.76 15.89 -21.88
CA TYR A 52 -13.75 17.24 -21.34
C TYR A 52 -13.40 17.22 -19.86
N PHE A 53 -12.62 18.19 -19.44
CA PHE A 53 -12.37 18.39 -18.01
C PHE A 53 -12.55 19.84 -17.63
N GLY A 54 -12.92 20.06 -16.38
CA GLY A 54 -13.16 21.39 -15.84
C GLY A 54 -13.10 21.39 -14.31
N SER A 55 -13.47 22.51 -13.71
CA SER A 55 -13.59 22.64 -12.25
C SER A 55 -14.95 23.22 -11.87
N THR A 56 -15.40 22.89 -10.67
CA THR A 56 -16.57 23.54 -10.07
C THR A 56 -16.24 24.95 -9.59
N LEU A 57 -17.27 25.72 -9.24
CA LEU A 57 -17.10 27.11 -8.75
C LEU A 57 -16.17 27.23 -7.53
N GLY A 58 -16.08 26.17 -6.69
CA GLY A 58 -15.22 26.12 -5.51
C GLY A 58 -13.77 25.73 -5.78
N ALA A 59 -13.45 25.24 -6.98
CA ALA A 59 -12.13 24.68 -7.31
C ALA A 59 -11.59 25.25 -8.63
N LYS A 60 -11.51 26.58 -8.73
CA LYS A 60 -11.09 27.23 -9.98
C LYS A 60 -9.62 26.96 -10.29
N PHE A 61 -9.34 26.57 -11.53
CA PHE A 61 -7.98 26.59 -12.05
C PHE A 61 -7.45 28.02 -12.09
N THR A 62 -6.37 28.26 -11.37
CA THR A 62 -5.75 29.59 -11.27
C THR A 62 -4.72 29.85 -12.36
N ASN A 63 -4.22 28.79 -13.02
CA ASN A 63 -3.16 28.86 -14.01
C ASN A 63 -3.62 28.31 -15.37
N LEU A 64 -3.89 29.20 -16.32
CA LEU A 64 -4.27 28.83 -17.69
C LEU A 64 -3.19 28.01 -18.38
N LYS A 65 -1.90 28.29 -18.12
CA LYS A 65 -0.78 27.57 -18.69
C LYS A 65 -0.77 26.10 -18.26
N SER A 66 -1.20 25.80 -17.03
CA SER A 66 -1.39 24.41 -16.56
C SER A 66 -2.44 23.68 -17.41
N ILE A 67 -3.57 24.35 -17.72
CA ILE A 67 -4.62 23.76 -18.57
C ILE A 67 -4.07 23.44 -19.97
N GLU A 68 -3.35 24.39 -20.59
CA GLU A 68 -2.71 24.20 -21.90
C GLU A 68 -1.71 23.06 -21.88
N ASN A 69 -0.89 22.96 -20.83
CA ASN A 69 0.08 21.87 -20.67
C ASN A 69 -0.60 20.51 -20.54
N ILE A 70 -1.70 20.44 -19.77
CA ILE A 70 -2.48 19.21 -19.58
C ILE A 70 -3.11 18.79 -20.92
N GLN A 71 -3.75 19.72 -21.65
CA GLN A 71 -4.37 19.45 -22.93
C GLN A 71 -3.32 19.01 -23.99
N ALA A 72 -2.14 19.62 -23.95
CA ALA A 72 -1.04 19.29 -24.86
C ALA A 72 -0.20 18.07 -24.40
N ASN A 73 -0.55 17.45 -23.25
CA ASN A 73 0.24 16.38 -22.62
C ASN A 73 1.71 16.77 -22.39
N LYS A 74 1.95 18.03 -22.04
CA LYS A 74 3.27 18.60 -21.78
C LYS A 74 3.52 18.71 -20.29
N PHE A 75 4.20 17.72 -19.73
CA PHE A 75 4.54 17.68 -18.30
C PHE A 75 6.04 17.89 -18.11
N GLU A 76 6.38 18.45 -16.93
CA GLU A 76 7.79 18.56 -16.55
C GLU A 76 8.40 17.14 -16.43
N PRO A 77 9.61 16.93 -16.99
CA PRO A 77 10.28 15.65 -16.87
C PRO A 77 10.66 15.36 -15.43
N VAL A 78 10.55 14.09 -15.03
CA VAL A 78 10.98 13.64 -13.71
C VAL A 78 12.50 13.78 -13.62
N LYS A 79 12.97 14.68 -12.75
CA LYS A 79 14.39 14.97 -12.56
C LYS A 79 15.10 13.95 -11.69
N LYS A 80 14.38 13.40 -10.69
CA LYS A 80 14.91 12.45 -9.71
C LYS A 80 13.87 11.40 -9.36
N ILE A 81 14.30 10.18 -9.10
CA ILE A 81 13.45 9.02 -8.76
C ILE A 81 13.86 8.52 -7.38
N PHE A 82 12.89 8.18 -6.55
CA PHE A 82 13.16 7.51 -5.29
C PHE A 82 13.72 6.11 -5.55
N TRP A 83 14.77 5.78 -4.81
CA TRP A 83 15.50 4.53 -4.91
C TRP A 83 15.71 3.92 -3.52
N ARG A 84 15.79 2.59 -3.48
CA ARG A 84 16.15 1.83 -2.30
C ARG A 84 17.17 0.75 -2.68
N ASN A 85 18.12 0.49 -1.79
CA ASN A 85 19.04 -0.61 -1.99
C ASN A 85 18.29 -1.94 -1.90
N HIS A 86 18.41 -2.78 -2.93
CA HIS A 86 17.84 -4.12 -2.97
C HIS A 86 18.86 -5.21 -2.59
N LEU A 87 20.16 -4.85 -2.62
CA LEU A 87 21.25 -5.75 -2.22
C LEU A 87 21.45 -5.62 -0.70
N LEU A 88 20.60 -6.32 0.06
CA LEU A 88 20.62 -6.28 1.51
C LEU A 88 21.53 -7.37 2.08
N SER A 89 22.23 -7.06 3.18
CA SER A 89 22.98 -8.02 3.96
C SER A 89 22.17 -8.43 5.19
N PHE A 90 21.97 -9.72 5.37
CA PHE A 90 21.23 -10.31 6.49
C PHE A 90 22.15 -10.96 7.54
N LYS A 91 23.46 -10.74 7.50
CA LYS A 91 24.42 -11.36 8.42
C LYS A 91 24.26 -10.89 9.87
N SER A 92 23.81 -9.66 10.06
CA SER A 92 23.56 -9.08 11.39
C SER A 92 22.57 -7.91 11.28
N GLU A 93 22.00 -7.50 12.44
CA GLU A 93 21.19 -6.28 12.55
C GLU A 93 21.91 -5.07 11.96
N TYR A 94 23.17 -4.89 12.36
CA TYR A 94 23.99 -3.77 11.90
C TYR A 94 24.16 -3.76 10.37
N GLU A 95 24.48 -4.89 9.78
CA GLU A 95 24.66 -5.00 8.32
C GLU A 95 23.35 -4.78 7.56
N LEU A 96 22.23 -5.31 8.07
CA LEU A 96 20.92 -5.09 7.47
C LEU A 96 20.58 -3.59 7.46
N VAL A 97 20.65 -2.94 8.61
CA VAL A 97 20.33 -1.51 8.73
C VAL A 97 21.29 -0.65 7.91
N THR A 98 22.59 -1.01 7.88
CA THR A 98 23.58 -0.28 7.06
C THR A 98 23.32 -0.44 5.58
N SER A 99 23.01 -1.66 5.12
CA SER A 99 22.68 -1.92 3.71
C SER A 99 21.40 -1.19 3.25
N LEU A 100 20.40 -1.06 4.13
CA LEU A 100 19.18 -0.28 3.87
C LEU A 100 19.45 1.22 3.72
N LYS A 101 20.47 1.74 4.41
CA LYS A 101 20.85 3.17 4.38
C LYS A 101 21.87 3.50 3.28
N LYS A 102 22.32 2.51 2.51
CA LYS A 102 23.26 2.73 1.41
C LYS A 102 22.70 3.74 0.43
N LYS A 103 23.50 4.74 0.07
CA LYS A 103 23.10 5.77 -0.91
C LYS A 103 23.30 5.24 -2.34
N PRO A 104 22.48 5.69 -3.28
CA PRO A 104 22.69 5.36 -4.70
C PRO A 104 23.91 6.10 -5.24
N ASP A 105 24.61 5.46 -6.16
CA ASP A 105 25.78 6.07 -6.86
C ASP A 105 25.33 7.04 -7.96
N ASN A 106 24.09 6.90 -8.47
CA ASN A 106 23.55 7.73 -9.52
C ASN A 106 22.88 8.99 -8.95
N HIS A 107 23.30 10.17 -9.39
CA HIS A 107 22.80 11.48 -8.96
C HIS A 107 21.30 11.72 -9.27
N ARG A 108 20.71 10.95 -10.19
CA ARG A 108 19.27 11.00 -10.52
C ARG A 108 18.42 10.21 -9.54
N LEU A 109 19.04 9.44 -8.66
CA LEU A 109 18.37 8.64 -7.66
C LEU A 109 18.44 9.31 -6.29
N ILE A 110 17.33 9.25 -5.55
CA ILE A 110 17.24 9.74 -4.18
C ILE A 110 16.94 8.56 -3.28
N LEU A 111 17.73 8.36 -2.24
CA LEU A 111 17.42 7.36 -1.23
C LEU A 111 16.06 7.68 -0.58
N LYS A 112 15.09 6.77 -0.69
CA LYS A 112 13.82 6.86 0.03
C LYS A 112 14.08 6.66 1.52
N LYS A 113 13.95 7.73 2.28
CA LYS A 113 14.01 7.71 3.75
C LYS A 113 12.63 7.43 4.31
N ASP A 114 12.59 6.97 5.54
CA ASP A 114 11.35 6.80 6.32
C ASP A 114 10.30 5.90 5.64
N ALA A 115 10.74 4.88 4.92
CA ALA A 115 9.84 3.86 4.42
C ALA A 115 9.25 3.06 5.60
N GLU A 116 7.97 2.69 5.51
CA GLU A 116 7.23 2.06 6.60
C GLU A 116 7.89 0.77 7.09
N ASP A 117 8.33 -0.10 6.20
CA ASP A 117 9.06 -1.32 6.54
C ASP A 117 10.34 -1.06 7.34
N GLN A 118 11.06 0.04 7.07
CA GLN A 118 12.24 0.44 7.87
C GLN A 118 11.85 0.97 9.24
N LYS A 119 10.73 1.69 9.34
CA LYS A 119 10.21 2.14 10.62
C LYS A 119 9.80 0.96 11.48
N PHE A 120 9.05 0.01 10.90
CA PHE A 120 8.63 -1.21 11.58
C PHE A 120 9.83 -2.04 12.03
N LEU A 121 10.81 -2.26 11.16
CA LEU A 121 12.06 -2.95 11.53
C LEU A 121 12.74 -2.26 12.72
N SER A 122 12.90 -0.94 12.67
CA SER A 122 13.57 -0.19 13.74
C SER A 122 12.83 -0.28 15.08
N ARG A 123 11.50 -0.22 15.03
CA ARG A 123 10.64 -0.35 16.21
C ARG A 123 10.68 -1.78 16.75
N PHE A 124 10.49 -2.77 15.89
CA PHE A 124 10.56 -4.17 16.24
C PHE A 124 11.87 -4.53 16.94
N LEU A 125 13.01 -4.11 16.38
CA LEU A 125 14.33 -4.34 16.95
C LEU A 125 14.50 -3.64 18.31
N LYS A 126 13.93 -2.46 18.49
CA LYS A 126 13.96 -1.72 19.76
C LYS A 126 13.16 -2.44 20.84
N ASP A 127 11.95 -2.88 20.52
CA ASP A 127 11.01 -3.46 21.49
C ASP A 127 11.42 -4.89 21.87
N ASN A 128 12.06 -5.63 20.96
CA ASN A 128 12.41 -7.05 21.12
C ASN A 128 13.90 -7.29 21.43
N LYS A 129 14.72 -6.26 21.65
CA LYS A 129 16.17 -6.37 21.91
C LYS A 129 16.57 -7.41 22.96
N LYS A 130 15.72 -7.67 23.96
CA LYS A 130 16.01 -8.59 25.08
C LYS A 130 15.60 -10.03 24.81
N ASN A 131 14.69 -10.28 23.87
CA ASN A 131 14.00 -11.56 23.70
C ASN A 131 14.48 -12.37 22.50
N LEU A 132 15.15 -11.76 21.54
CA LEU A 132 15.50 -12.42 20.29
C LEU A 132 17.00 -12.67 20.23
N LYS A 133 17.38 -13.93 20.37
CA LYS A 133 18.72 -14.43 20.00
C LYS A 133 18.83 -14.49 18.49
N PHE A 134 18.98 -13.34 17.83
CA PHE A 134 19.24 -13.25 16.39
C PHE A 134 20.69 -13.70 16.11
N ASN A 135 20.90 -14.98 15.90
CA ASN A 135 22.22 -15.52 15.59
C ASN A 135 22.29 -16.11 14.17
N ASN A 136 21.25 -15.94 13.35
CA ASN A 136 21.15 -16.60 12.05
C ASN A 136 20.71 -15.59 10.97
N PRO A 137 21.43 -15.51 9.83
CA PRO A 137 21.05 -14.70 8.69
C PRO A 137 19.61 -14.94 8.19
N GLU A 138 19.13 -16.18 8.23
CA GLU A 138 17.75 -16.50 7.83
C GLU A 138 16.72 -15.80 8.71
N THR A 139 16.97 -15.70 10.01
CA THR A 139 16.07 -14.98 10.94
C THR A 139 15.95 -13.50 10.59
N PHE A 140 17.05 -12.84 10.23
CA PHE A 140 17.00 -11.44 9.79
C PHE A 140 16.29 -11.26 8.45
N LYS A 141 16.45 -12.22 7.54
CA LYS A 141 15.74 -12.22 6.27
C LYS A 141 14.25 -12.36 6.47
N GLN A 142 13.81 -13.32 7.27
CA GLN A 142 12.40 -13.53 7.58
C GLN A 142 11.80 -12.34 8.35
N LEU A 143 12.54 -11.76 9.28
CA LEU A 143 12.12 -10.53 9.96
C LEU A 143 11.90 -9.38 8.96
N TRP A 144 12.83 -9.22 8.02
CA TRP A 144 12.69 -8.20 6.98
C TRP A 144 11.47 -8.46 6.09
N ASP A 145 11.24 -9.71 5.70
CA ASP A 145 10.07 -10.07 4.91
C ASP A 145 8.75 -9.81 5.66
N VAL A 146 8.71 -10.06 6.98
CA VAL A 146 7.58 -9.70 7.85
C VAL A 146 7.40 -8.18 7.92
N CYS A 147 8.48 -7.40 8.11
CA CYS A 147 8.39 -5.94 8.14
C CYS A 147 7.87 -5.31 6.84
N ARG A 148 7.90 -6.04 5.73
CA ARG A 148 7.37 -5.61 4.43
C ARG A 148 5.89 -5.88 4.22
N ILE A 149 5.22 -6.53 5.18
CA ILE A 149 3.76 -6.70 5.14
C ILE A 149 3.11 -5.32 5.19
N PRO A 150 2.29 -4.94 4.18
CA PRO A 150 1.72 -3.61 4.11
C PRO A 150 0.59 -3.41 5.13
N ASP A 151 0.50 -2.21 5.67
CA ASP A 151 -0.66 -1.77 6.46
C ASP A 151 -1.73 -1.17 5.55
N TYR A 152 -2.62 -2.00 5.01
CA TYR A 152 -3.74 -1.53 4.20
C TYR A 152 -4.83 -0.84 5.02
N GLN A 153 -4.89 -1.10 6.32
CA GLN A 153 -5.88 -0.48 7.20
C GLN A 153 -5.48 0.95 7.59
N ASN A 154 -4.19 1.28 7.46
CA ASN A 154 -3.61 2.54 7.91
C ASN A 154 -3.97 2.83 9.38
N ILE A 155 -3.89 1.78 10.20
CA ILE A 155 -4.07 1.86 11.66
C ILE A 155 -2.85 2.49 12.32
N SER A 156 -2.89 2.62 13.65
CA SER A 156 -1.72 3.13 14.35
C SER A 156 -0.50 2.22 14.16
N ASP A 157 0.69 2.82 14.07
CA ASP A 157 1.96 2.10 13.98
C ASP A 157 2.09 1.00 15.06
N GLU A 158 1.50 1.22 16.26
CA GLU A 158 1.49 0.27 17.36
C GLU A 158 0.78 -1.03 17.00
N LYS A 159 -0.46 -0.93 16.55
CA LYS A 159 -1.29 -2.11 16.20
C LYS A 159 -0.68 -2.91 15.06
N HIS A 160 -0.13 -2.22 14.06
CA HIS A 160 0.54 -2.93 12.97
C HIS A 160 1.79 -3.67 13.45
N VAL A 161 2.61 -3.05 14.32
CA VAL A 161 3.78 -3.71 14.93
C VAL A 161 3.36 -4.91 15.78
N GLU A 162 2.24 -4.85 16.52
CA GLU A 162 1.70 -5.99 17.25
C GLU A 162 1.35 -7.15 16.31
N LEU A 163 0.68 -6.86 15.18
CA LEU A 163 0.39 -7.86 14.15
C LEU A 163 1.67 -8.49 13.59
N LEU A 164 2.66 -7.67 13.20
CA LEU A 164 3.94 -8.15 12.70
C LEU A 164 4.69 -9.01 13.71
N THR A 165 4.65 -8.63 14.99
CA THR A 165 5.26 -9.40 16.08
C THR A 165 4.59 -10.77 16.21
N LYS A 166 3.26 -10.81 16.22
CA LYS A 166 2.48 -12.05 16.28
C LYS A 166 2.77 -12.99 15.10
N ILE A 167 2.85 -12.43 13.90
CA ILE A 167 3.21 -13.18 12.68
C ILE A 167 4.63 -13.75 12.79
N PHE A 168 5.58 -12.94 13.20
CA PHE A 168 6.98 -13.34 13.32
C PHE A 168 7.17 -14.44 14.38
N ASP A 169 6.52 -14.32 15.53
CA ASP A 169 6.55 -15.31 16.61
C ASP A 169 5.99 -16.67 16.15
N GLU A 170 4.88 -16.65 15.40
CA GLU A 170 4.30 -17.87 14.84
C GLU A 170 5.25 -18.53 13.80
N LEU A 171 5.85 -17.73 12.93
CA LEU A 171 6.81 -18.22 11.92
C LEU A 171 8.06 -18.82 12.56
N ILE A 172 8.62 -18.20 13.60
CA ILE A 172 9.77 -18.77 14.34
C ILE A 172 9.38 -20.10 14.97
N LYS A 173 8.23 -20.14 15.63
CA LYS A 173 7.75 -21.34 16.36
C LYS A 173 7.55 -22.53 15.44
N ASN A 174 7.13 -22.31 14.20
CA ASN A 174 6.77 -23.35 13.23
C ASN A 174 7.75 -23.43 12.04
N GLN A 175 9.03 -23.12 12.25
CA GLN A 175 10.08 -23.29 11.23
C GLN A 175 9.77 -22.54 9.92
N TRP A 176 9.31 -21.30 10.05
CA TRP A 176 9.00 -20.36 8.96
C TRP A 176 7.78 -20.71 8.10
N VAL A 177 6.89 -21.57 8.58
CA VAL A 177 5.64 -21.91 7.92
C VAL A 177 4.48 -21.71 8.91
N PHE A 178 3.39 -21.11 8.48
CA PHE A 178 2.21 -20.96 9.33
C PHE A 178 1.54 -22.32 9.60
N SER A 179 1.11 -22.54 10.84
CA SER A 179 0.22 -23.64 11.15
C SER A 179 -1.20 -23.38 10.63
N ASP A 180 -1.88 -24.42 10.12
CA ASP A 180 -3.27 -24.29 9.67
C ASP A 180 -4.19 -23.77 10.80
N LYS A 181 -3.94 -24.19 12.03
CA LYS A 181 -4.69 -23.73 13.20
C LYS A 181 -4.54 -22.22 13.43
N PHE A 182 -3.36 -21.66 13.20
CA PHE A 182 -3.14 -20.22 13.30
C PHE A 182 -3.89 -19.48 12.20
N LEU A 183 -3.75 -19.93 10.95
CA LEU A 183 -4.44 -19.31 9.81
C LEU A 183 -5.95 -19.39 9.94
N GLU A 184 -6.50 -20.54 10.35
CA GLU A 184 -7.92 -20.70 10.60
C GLU A 184 -8.43 -19.69 11.63
N LYS A 185 -7.73 -19.54 12.76
CA LYS A 185 -8.09 -18.56 13.80
C LYS A 185 -8.07 -17.13 13.27
N GLU A 186 -7.02 -16.75 12.54
CA GLU A 186 -6.84 -15.36 12.08
C GLU A 186 -7.73 -15.01 10.89
N ILE A 187 -8.10 -15.97 10.05
CA ILE A 187 -8.91 -15.73 8.85
C ILE A 187 -10.40 -15.87 9.14
N SER A 188 -10.79 -16.69 10.12
CA SER A 188 -12.22 -16.95 10.40
C SER A 188 -13.02 -15.69 10.74
N TYR A 189 -12.45 -14.73 11.44
CA TYR A 189 -13.16 -13.49 11.81
C TYR A 189 -13.29 -12.49 10.65
N LEU A 190 -12.51 -12.64 9.58
CA LEU A 190 -12.61 -11.81 8.37
C LEU A 190 -13.92 -12.07 7.60
N GLN A 191 -14.60 -13.19 7.87
CA GLN A 191 -15.85 -13.58 7.22
C GLN A 191 -17.08 -12.83 7.77
N ASN A 192 -16.90 -11.63 8.28
CA ASN A 192 -17.98 -10.76 8.69
C ASN A 192 -18.35 -9.80 7.56
N TYR A 193 -19.48 -10.07 6.91
CA TYR A 193 -20.02 -9.30 5.78
C TYR A 193 -21.11 -8.33 6.18
N ASN A 194 -21.34 -8.14 7.49
CA ASN A 194 -22.39 -7.27 8.02
C ASN A 194 -21.76 -6.01 8.61
N GLY A 195 -22.48 -4.89 8.51
CA GLY A 195 -22.08 -3.63 9.13
C GLY A 195 -22.32 -2.42 8.22
N SER A 196 -21.82 -1.28 8.64
CA SER A 196 -21.80 -0.07 7.83
C SER A 196 -20.77 -0.20 6.69
N ILE A 197 -20.83 0.71 5.70
CA ILE A 197 -19.83 0.77 4.62
C ILE A 197 -18.41 0.91 5.19
N ASP A 198 -18.25 1.69 6.26
CA ASP A 198 -16.95 1.87 6.92
C ASP A 198 -16.45 0.57 7.56
N ASP A 199 -17.33 -0.22 8.17
CA ASP A 199 -16.98 -1.53 8.73
C ASP A 199 -16.56 -2.51 7.65
N LEU A 200 -17.27 -2.53 6.51
CA LEU A 200 -16.93 -3.37 5.37
C LEU A 200 -15.59 -2.96 4.73
N ILE A 201 -15.32 -1.67 4.61
CA ILE A 201 -14.03 -1.15 4.11
C ILE A 201 -12.89 -1.53 5.07
N TYR A 202 -13.12 -1.43 6.37
CA TYR A 202 -12.15 -1.84 7.38
C TYR A 202 -11.81 -3.33 7.24
N ASN A 203 -12.82 -4.19 7.18
CA ASN A 203 -12.66 -5.64 6.99
C ASN A 203 -11.98 -5.99 5.66
N LEU A 204 -12.31 -5.27 4.59
CA LEU A 204 -11.68 -5.44 3.27
C LEU A 204 -10.18 -5.13 3.33
N ASN A 205 -9.78 -4.05 3.98
CA ASN A 205 -8.38 -3.67 4.11
C ASN A 205 -7.59 -4.68 4.95
N GLU A 206 -8.18 -5.20 6.02
CA GLU A 206 -7.58 -6.28 6.80
C GLU A 206 -7.44 -7.57 5.98
N THR A 207 -8.48 -7.94 5.24
CA THR A 207 -8.45 -9.08 4.32
C THR A 207 -7.34 -8.95 3.28
N ARG A 208 -7.08 -7.76 2.76
CA ARG A 208 -5.96 -7.49 1.83
C ARG A 208 -4.60 -7.69 2.47
N THR A 209 -4.44 -7.35 3.75
CA THR A 209 -3.22 -7.67 4.50
C THR A 209 -3.01 -9.18 4.57
N TRP A 210 -4.06 -9.94 4.91
CA TRP A 210 -3.99 -11.41 4.94
C TRP A 210 -3.83 -12.02 3.54
N LEU A 211 -4.38 -11.41 2.50
CA LEU A 211 -4.16 -11.84 1.12
C LEU A 211 -2.69 -11.67 0.71
N TYR A 212 -2.04 -10.56 1.12
CA TYR A 212 -0.60 -10.39 0.93
C TYR A 212 0.19 -11.48 1.66
N ILE A 213 -0.14 -11.76 2.94
CA ILE A 213 0.54 -12.76 3.77
C ILE A 213 0.39 -14.17 3.16
N THR A 214 -0.82 -14.57 2.79
CA THR A 214 -1.09 -15.91 2.23
C THR A 214 -0.50 -16.11 0.84
N ASN A 215 -0.22 -15.05 0.08
CA ASN A 215 0.49 -15.14 -1.18
C ASN A 215 2.03 -15.34 -1.02
N GLN A 216 2.56 -15.26 0.21
CA GLN A 216 3.98 -15.54 0.46
C GLN A 216 4.21 -17.06 0.49
N LYS A 217 4.56 -17.63 -0.65
CA LYS A 217 4.71 -19.11 -0.84
C LYS A 217 5.65 -19.77 0.17
N GLN A 218 6.64 -19.03 0.68
CA GLN A 218 7.57 -19.54 1.69
C GLN A 218 6.92 -19.72 3.07
N TRP A 219 5.78 -19.08 3.35
CA TRP A 219 5.10 -19.14 4.64
C TRP A 219 3.88 -20.06 4.64
N ILE A 220 3.42 -20.48 3.47
CA ILE A 220 2.17 -21.22 3.30
C ILE A 220 2.45 -22.62 2.76
N SER A 221 2.02 -23.64 3.50
CA SER A 221 2.10 -25.04 3.08
C SER A 221 0.92 -25.47 2.21
N ASN A 222 -0.25 -24.85 2.39
CA ASN A 222 -1.48 -25.24 1.71
C ASN A 222 -2.10 -24.06 0.98
N SER A 223 -2.19 -24.15 -0.35
CA SER A 223 -2.73 -23.09 -1.22
C SER A 223 -4.22 -22.77 -0.99
N ILE A 224 -4.95 -23.62 -0.26
CA ILE A 224 -6.37 -23.37 0.07
C ILE A 224 -6.57 -22.05 0.81
N TRP A 225 -5.58 -21.62 1.61
CA TRP A 225 -5.65 -20.37 2.36
C TRP A 225 -5.65 -19.14 1.44
N VAL A 226 -4.89 -19.19 0.35
CA VAL A 226 -4.89 -18.11 -0.66
C VAL A 226 -6.27 -17.97 -1.29
N GLU A 227 -6.88 -19.08 -1.70
CA GLU A 227 -8.21 -19.09 -2.30
C GLU A 227 -9.28 -18.66 -1.30
N THR A 228 -9.18 -19.12 -0.05
CA THR A 228 -10.11 -18.73 1.03
C THR A 228 -10.11 -17.23 1.24
N VAL A 229 -8.93 -16.61 1.41
CA VAL A 229 -8.83 -15.15 1.64
C VAL A 229 -9.27 -14.36 0.40
N LYS A 230 -8.93 -14.83 -0.80
CA LYS A 230 -9.39 -14.21 -2.05
C LYS A 230 -10.92 -14.23 -2.19
N ASN A 231 -11.56 -15.33 -1.80
CA ASN A 231 -13.01 -15.43 -1.81
C ASN A 231 -13.66 -14.48 -0.80
N ILE A 232 -13.04 -14.29 0.37
CA ILE A 232 -13.49 -13.30 1.36
C ILE A 232 -13.38 -11.88 0.79
N GLU A 233 -12.24 -11.54 0.16
CA GLU A 233 -12.03 -10.22 -0.47
C GLU A 233 -13.10 -9.93 -1.54
N ASN A 234 -13.38 -10.92 -2.42
CA ASN A 234 -14.37 -10.77 -3.47
C ASN A 234 -15.77 -10.50 -2.89
N LYS A 235 -16.18 -11.26 -1.86
CA LYS A 235 -17.47 -11.07 -1.20
C LYS A 235 -17.59 -9.71 -0.53
N LEU A 236 -16.57 -9.28 0.22
CA LEU A 236 -16.56 -7.95 0.84
C LEU A 236 -16.64 -6.84 -0.19
N SER A 237 -15.93 -6.97 -1.32
CA SER A 237 -16.00 -6.01 -2.43
C SER A 237 -17.40 -5.95 -3.05
N GLU A 238 -18.07 -7.08 -3.18
CA GLU A 238 -19.45 -7.17 -3.68
C GLU A 238 -20.44 -6.50 -2.71
N GLU A 239 -20.35 -6.78 -1.41
CA GLU A 239 -21.20 -6.16 -0.39
C GLU A 239 -21.02 -4.65 -0.30
N ILE A 240 -19.78 -4.15 -0.41
CA ILE A 240 -19.52 -2.71 -0.49
C ILE A 240 -20.17 -2.12 -1.74
N HIS A 241 -20.04 -2.78 -2.89
CA HIS A 241 -20.67 -2.32 -4.12
C HIS A 241 -22.19 -2.24 -3.99
N LEU A 242 -22.82 -3.28 -3.47
CA LEU A 242 -24.27 -3.31 -3.24
C LEU A 242 -24.72 -2.20 -2.27
N SER A 243 -23.97 -1.97 -1.20
CA SER A 243 -24.25 -0.92 -0.21
C SER A 243 -24.11 0.51 -0.78
N LEU A 244 -23.26 0.71 -1.79
CA LEU A 244 -23.10 1.99 -2.47
C LEU A 244 -24.19 2.26 -3.50
N MET A 245 -24.95 1.24 -3.91
CA MET A 245 -26.02 1.36 -4.91
C MET A 245 -27.42 1.55 -4.29
N GLN A 246 -27.53 1.42 -2.96
CA GLN A 246 -28.74 1.70 -2.18
C GLN A 246 -28.81 3.17 -1.78
#